data_a77ac96e4f459894f3742ce0eda8ae7b
#
_entry.id   a77ac96e4f459894f3742ce0eda8ae7b
#
_cell.length_a   1.000
_cell.length_b   1.000
_cell.length_c   1.000
_cell.angle_alpha   90.00
_cell.angle_beta   90.00
_cell.angle_gamma   90.00
#
_symmetry.space_group_name_H-M   'P 1'
#
loop_
_entity.id
_entity.type
_entity.pdbx_description
1 polymer ?
#
loop_
_entity_poly.entity_id
_entity_poly.type
_entity_poly.pdbx_seq_one_letter_code
_entity_poly.pdbx_strand_id
1 'polypeptide(L)'
;MARASKTLDELFHDTLKDIYFAEKKILATLPKMAKAAQNGELKAAFEKHRDETEGQVERLDQVFAIIDKKPQGKTCAAIVGITEEGAEIMQEYKGSPALDAGLLAAAQAVEHYEISRYGTLRTWAEELGHTDAVSLLQETLDEEEATDQALTKIAKSAVNQEAEAA
;
A
#
# COMPACT_ATOMS: atom_id res chain seq x y z
N MET A 1 -6.64 -35.65 18.11
CA MET A 1 -6.26 -35.54 16.68
C MET A 1 -5.27 -34.39 16.54
N ALA A 2 -4.07 -34.66 16.05
CA ALA A 2 -3.10 -33.57 15.77
C ALA A 2 -3.69 -32.66 14.71
N ARG A 3 -3.70 -31.35 14.97
CA ARG A 3 -4.09 -30.34 14.01
C ARG A 3 -3.09 -30.41 12.85
N ALA A 4 -3.55 -30.60 11.61
CA ALA A 4 -2.66 -30.57 10.46
C ALA A 4 -1.83 -29.28 10.50
N SER A 5 -0.51 -29.38 10.28
CA SER A 5 0.37 -28.21 10.25
C SER A 5 0.01 -27.37 9.03
N LYS A 6 -0.14 -26.07 9.23
CA LYS A 6 -0.35 -25.13 8.12
C LYS A 6 0.89 -25.09 7.21
N THR A 7 0.65 -25.07 5.91
CA THR A 7 1.69 -25.08 4.86
C THR A 7 2.06 -23.66 4.43
N LEU A 8 3.18 -23.54 3.68
CA LEU A 8 3.56 -22.28 3.03
C LEU A 8 2.51 -21.82 2.01
N ASP A 9 1.92 -22.77 1.29
CA ASP A 9 0.84 -22.50 0.33
C ASP A 9 -0.39 -21.87 1.00
N GLU A 10 -0.80 -22.41 2.16
CA GLU A 10 -1.89 -21.82 2.96
C GLU A 10 -1.53 -20.44 3.49
N LEU A 11 -0.28 -20.23 3.93
CA LEU A 11 0.20 -18.94 4.41
C LEU A 11 0.27 -17.91 3.27
N PHE A 12 0.74 -18.32 2.09
CA PHE A 12 0.73 -17.50 0.89
C PHE A 12 -0.68 -17.03 0.54
N HIS A 13 -1.65 -17.95 0.48
CA HIS A 13 -3.05 -17.63 0.21
C HIS A 13 -3.66 -16.71 1.29
N ASP A 14 -3.38 -16.94 2.57
CA ASP A 14 -3.86 -16.09 3.66
C ASP A 14 -3.27 -14.68 3.59
N THR A 15 -1.99 -14.55 3.25
CA THR A 15 -1.31 -13.26 3.09
C THR A 15 -1.77 -12.53 1.82
N LEU A 16 -2.07 -13.27 0.74
CA LEU A 16 -2.66 -12.71 -0.48
C LEU A 16 -4.05 -12.10 -0.21
N LYS A 17 -4.87 -12.74 0.61
CA LYS A 17 -6.16 -12.15 1.05
C LYS A 17 -5.97 -10.91 1.91
N ASP A 18 -4.93 -10.89 2.73
CA ASP A 18 -4.59 -9.76 3.59
C ASP A 18 -4.21 -8.52 2.76
N ILE A 19 -3.29 -8.67 1.80
CA ILE A 19 -2.89 -7.56 0.92
C ILE A 19 -4.02 -7.12 -0.01
N TYR A 20 -4.86 -8.04 -0.50
CA TYR A 20 -6.02 -7.70 -1.33
C TYR A 20 -7.02 -6.80 -0.58
N PHE A 21 -7.24 -7.06 0.70
CA PHE A 21 -8.03 -6.18 1.55
C PHE A 21 -7.32 -4.82 1.73
N ALA A 22 -6.01 -4.83 1.95
CA ALA A 22 -5.22 -3.62 2.14
C ALA A 22 -5.30 -2.71 0.91
N GLU A 23 -5.08 -3.23 -0.28
CA GLU A 23 -5.19 -2.47 -1.54
C GLU A 23 -6.54 -1.79 -1.70
N LYS A 24 -7.63 -2.51 -1.46
CA LYS A 24 -8.97 -1.94 -1.53
C LYS A 24 -9.22 -0.85 -0.49
N LYS A 25 -8.62 -0.97 0.70
CA LYS A 25 -8.68 0.04 1.73
C LYS A 25 -7.89 1.28 1.35
N ILE A 26 -6.70 1.11 0.78
CA ILE A 26 -5.84 2.17 0.28
C ILE A 26 -6.54 2.91 -0.86
N LEU A 27 -7.06 2.19 -1.85
CA LEU A 27 -7.81 2.75 -2.97
C LEU A 27 -8.98 3.63 -2.52
N ALA A 28 -9.67 3.24 -1.45
CA ALA A 28 -10.75 4.05 -0.85
C ALA A 28 -10.24 5.25 -0.01
N THR A 29 -8.99 5.24 0.41
CA THR A 29 -8.38 6.27 1.28
C THR A 29 -7.66 7.35 0.47
N LEU A 30 -6.98 7.00 -0.60
CA LEU A 30 -6.18 7.90 -1.44
C LEU A 30 -6.94 9.13 -1.95
N PRO A 31 -8.22 9.05 -2.40
CA PRO A 31 -8.96 10.24 -2.80
C PRO A 31 -9.19 11.24 -1.67
N LYS A 32 -9.29 10.76 -0.43
CA LYS A 32 -9.44 11.61 0.76
C LYS A 32 -8.12 12.33 1.07
N MET A 33 -7.00 11.63 0.96
CA MET A 33 -5.66 12.20 1.14
C MET A 33 -5.36 13.24 0.06
N ALA A 34 -5.65 12.94 -1.21
CA ALA A 34 -5.49 13.88 -2.31
C ALA A 34 -6.33 15.16 -2.14
N LYS A 35 -7.56 15.01 -1.61
CA LYS A 35 -8.43 16.15 -1.32
C LYS A 35 -7.95 16.98 -0.12
N ALA A 36 -7.32 16.37 0.87
CA ALA A 36 -6.81 17.04 2.07
C ALA A 36 -5.46 17.74 1.81
N ALA A 37 -4.63 17.22 0.92
CA ALA A 37 -3.33 17.76 0.59
C ALA A 37 -3.41 19.21 0.09
N GLN A 38 -2.53 20.08 0.60
CA GLN A 38 -2.42 21.49 0.26
C GLN A 38 -1.35 21.71 -0.83
N ASN A 39 -0.27 20.92 -0.82
CA ASN A 39 0.78 20.95 -1.83
C ASN A 39 0.35 20.22 -3.11
N GLY A 40 0.51 20.88 -4.27
CA GLY A 40 0.06 20.35 -5.56
C GLY A 40 0.82 19.10 -6.03
N GLU A 41 2.12 18.99 -5.73
CA GLU A 41 2.93 17.80 -6.09
C GLU A 41 2.52 16.60 -5.24
N LEU A 42 2.26 16.80 -3.94
CA LEU A 42 1.78 15.74 -3.05
C LEU A 42 0.39 15.25 -3.48
N LYS A 43 -0.51 16.18 -3.83
CA LYS A 43 -1.84 15.82 -4.36
C LYS A 43 -1.72 14.98 -5.63
N ALA A 44 -0.90 15.41 -6.58
CA ALA A 44 -0.67 14.67 -7.83
C ALA A 44 -0.06 13.28 -7.59
N ALA A 45 0.83 13.16 -6.59
CA ALA A 45 1.40 11.86 -6.18
C ALA A 45 0.31 10.91 -5.66
N PHE A 46 -0.62 11.39 -4.84
CA PHE A 46 -1.74 10.57 -4.34
C PHE A 46 -2.72 10.18 -5.46
N GLU A 47 -2.99 11.07 -6.42
CA GLU A 47 -3.83 10.77 -7.58
C GLU A 47 -3.19 9.71 -8.48
N LYS A 48 -1.88 9.84 -8.73
CA LYS A 48 -1.11 8.83 -9.49
C LYS A 48 -1.11 7.47 -8.79
N HIS A 49 -0.84 7.46 -7.49
CA HIS A 49 -0.81 6.23 -6.70
C HIS A 49 -2.18 5.54 -6.67
N ARG A 50 -3.29 6.30 -6.65
CA ARG A 50 -4.64 5.72 -6.80
C ARG A 50 -4.79 4.96 -8.12
N ASP A 51 -4.33 5.53 -9.22
CA ASP A 51 -4.44 4.90 -10.54
C ASP A 51 -3.55 3.63 -10.61
N GLU A 52 -2.37 3.66 -9.99
CA GLU A 52 -1.50 2.47 -9.83
C GLU A 52 -2.15 1.40 -8.97
N THR A 53 -2.76 1.77 -7.85
CA THR A 53 -3.48 0.85 -6.95
C THR A 53 -4.64 0.12 -7.64
N GLU A 54 -5.36 0.78 -8.57
CA GLU A 54 -6.38 0.10 -9.39
C GLU A 54 -5.75 -1.04 -10.21
N GLY A 55 -4.60 -0.80 -10.85
CA GLY A 55 -3.85 -1.83 -11.59
C GLY A 55 -3.31 -2.95 -10.69
N GLN A 56 -2.89 -2.61 -9.47
CA GLN A 56 -2.39 -3.56 -8.48
C GLN A 56 -3.50 -4.52 -8.01
N VAL A 57 -4.71 -4.02 -7.80
CA VAL A 57 -5.88 -4.87 -7.51
C VAL A 57 -6.14 -5.84 -8.66
N GLU A 58 -6.08 -5.38 -9.91
CA GLU A 58 -6.25 -6.24 -11.10
C GLU A 58 -5.15 -7.32 -11.21
N ARG A 59 -3.90 -6.98 -10.87
CA ARG A 59 -2.81 -7.97 -10.80
C ARG A 59 -3.03 -9.00 -9.70
N LEU A 60 -3.54 -8.60 -8.54
CA LEU A 60 -3.90 -9.53 -7.48
C LEU A 60 -5.03 -10.48 -7.90
N ASP A 61 -6.03 -10.01 -8.65
CA ASP A 61 -7.07 -10.86 -9.22
C ASP A 61 -6.45 -11.95 -10.13
N GLN A 62 -5.43 -11.60 -10.92
CA GLN A 62 -4.69 -12.57 -11.75
C GLN A 62 -3.89 -13.55 -10.88
N VAL A 63 -3.24 -13.08 -9.81
CA VAL A 63 -2.51 -13.97 -8.88
C VAL A 63 -3.45 -14.98 -8.22
N PHE A 64 -4.66 -14.55 -7.80
CA PHE A 64 -5.69 -15.48 -7.30
C PHE A 64 -6.07 -16.52 -8.35
N ALA A 65 -6.22 -16.14 -9.62
CA ALA A 65 -6.54 -17.06 -10.71
C ALA A 65 -5.41 -18.08 -10.93
N ILE A 66 -4.13 -17.66 -10.87
CA ILE A 66 -2.96 -18.55 -11.02
C ILE A 66 -2.97 -19.68 -9.98
N ILE A 67 -3.40 -19.39 -8.76
CA ILE A 67 -3.46 -20.39 -7.67
C ILE A 67 -4.85 -21.11 -7.57
N ASP A 68 -5.70 -20.93 -8.57
CA ASP A 68 -7.05 -21.50 -8.62
C ASP A 68 -7.92 -21.13 -7.40
N LYS A 69 -7.87 -19.85 -7.01
CA LYS A 69 -8.66 -19.27 -5.91
C LYS A 69 -9.48 -18.09 -6.41
N LYS A 70 -10.60 -17.84 -5.74
CA LYS A 70 -11.39 -16.63 -6.00
C LYS A 70 -10.80 -15.43 -5.25
N PRO A 71 -10.74 -14.24 -5.87
CA PRO A 71 -10.37 -13.02 -5.20
C PRO A 71 -11.24 -12.77 -3.97
N GLN A 72 -10.62 -12.68 -2.80
CA GLN A 72 -11.30 -12.45 -1.52
C GLN A 72 -10.37 -11.77 -0.55
N GLY A 73 -10.85 -10.69 0.09
CA GLY A 73 -10.13 -10.01 1.16
C GLY A 73 -10.33 -10.67 2.51
N LYS A 74 -9.30 -10.57 3.35
CA LYS A 74 -9.33 -10.84 4.79
C LYS A 74 -8.93 -9.56 5.50
N THR A 75 -9.66 -9.15 6.53
CA THR A 75 -9.34 -7.92 7.27
C THR A 75 -7.87 -7.88 7.70
N CYS A 76 -7.17 -6.86 7.23
CA CYS A 76 -5.78 -6.59 7.56
C CYS A 76 -5.71 -5.57 8.70
N ALA A 77 -5.34 -6.01 9.89
CA ALA A 77 -5.23 -5.14 11.06
C ALA A 77 -4.15 -4.06 10.88
N ALA A 78 -3.07 -4.37 10.16
CA ALA A 78 -1.99 -3.43 9.91
C ALA A 78 -2.48 -2.22 9.09
N ILE A 79 -3.11 -2.46 7.92
CA ILE A 79 -3.56 -1.36 7.07
C ILE A 79 -4.72 -0.56 7.70
N VAL A 80 -5.58 -1.23 8.48
CA VAL A 80 -6.62 -0.55 9.25
C VAL A 80 -5.97 0.46 10.20
N GLY A 81 -4.98 0.03 11.01
CA GLY A 81 -4.26 0.92 11.93
C GLY A 81 -3.53 2.06 11.22
N ILE A 82 -2.77 1.76 10.15
CA ILE A 82 -2.04 2.78 9.38
C ILE A 82 -3.02 3.82 8.78
N THR A 83 -4.14 3.38 8.23
CA THR A 83 -5.14 4.31 7.65
C THR A 83 -5.92 5.09 8.71
N GLU A 84 -6.09 4.55 9.92
CA GLU A 84 -6.67 5.26 11.07
C GLU A 84 -5.73 6.37 11.53
N GLU A 85 -4.44 6.12 11.70
CA GLU A 85 -3.44 7.16 12.01
C GLU A 85 -3.43 8.28 10.96
N GLY A 86 -3.50 7.94 9.67
CA GLY A 86 -3.62 8.92 8.61
C GLY A 86 -4.90 9.77 8.71
N ALA A 87 -6.02 9.17 9.10
CA ALA A 87 -7.29 9.87 9.31
C ALA A 87 -7.24 10.83 10.51
N GLU A 88 -6.57 10.44 11.59
CA GLU A 88 -6.32 11.29 12.76
C GLU A 88 -5.51 12.53 12.35
N ILE A 89 -4.43 12.35 11.58
CA ILE A 89 -3.62 13.45 11.05
C ILE A 89 -4.48 14.40 10.19
N MET A 90 -5.30 13.87 9.29
CA MET A 90 -6.19 14.70 8.46
C MET A 90 -7.17 15.52 9.28
N GLN A 91 -7.59 15.03 10.43
CA GLN A 91 -8.51 15.72 11.32
C GLN A 91 -7.80 16.74 12.22
N GLU A 92 -6.73 16.33 12.91
CA GLU A 92 -6.06 17.14 13.91
C GLU A 92 -5.25 18.29 13.31
N TYR A 93 -4.61 18.05 12.16
CA TYR A 93 -3.76 19.04 11.48
C TYR A 93 -4.47 19.77 10.33
N LYS A 94 -5.79 19.68 10.25
CA LYS A 94 -6.58 20.34 9.19
C LYS A 94 -6.30 21.84 9.11
N GLY A 95 -5.82 22.29 7.94
CA GLY A 95 -5.44 23.69 7.70
C GLY A 95 -4.13 24.12 8.34
N SER A 96 -3.42 23.23 9.00
CA SER A 96 -2.08 23.46 9.53
C SER A 96 -1.04 23.37 8.42
N PRO A 97 0.06 24.15 8.47
CA PRO A 97 1.21 23.99 7.58
C PRO A 97 1.88 22.61 7.69
N ALA A 98 1.74 21.92 8.82
CA ALA A 98 2.27 20.58 9.04
C ALA A 98 1.38 19.43 8.47
N LEU A 99 0.19 19.75 7.96
CA LEU A 99 -0.74 18.72 7.45
C LEU A 99 -0.08 17.85 6.36
N ASP A 100 0.52 18.47 5.37
CA ASP A 100 1.11 17.76 4.23
C ASP A 100 2.29 16.89 4.63
N ALA A 101 3.11 17.35 5.59
CA ALA A 101 4.18 16.53 6.17
C ALA A 101 3.62 15.28 6.86
N GLY A 102 2.54 15.42 7.60
CA GLY A 102 1.85 14.31 8.25
C GLY A 102 1.21 13.33 7.24
N LEU A 103 0.52 13.85 6.22
CA LEU A 103 -0.08 13.03 5.15
C LEU A 103 0.98 12.24 4.38
N LEU A 104 2.10 12.88 4.06
CA LEU A 104 3.21 12.24 3.37
C LEU A 104 3.82 11.13 4.22
N ALA A 105 4.03 11.37 5.52
CA ALA A 105 4.54 10.37 6.44
C ALA A 105 3.57 9.16 6.56
N ALA A 106 2.27 9.40 6.64
CA ALA A 106 1.26 8.35 6.65
C ALA A 106 1.26 7.54 5.34
N ALA A 107 1.42 8.19 4.18
CA ALA A 107 1.57 7.52 2.90
C ALA A 107 2.81 6.62 2.88
N GLN A 108 3.98 7.11 3.31
CA GLN A 108 5.19 6.29 3.36
C GLN A 108 5.06 5.08 4.30
N ALA A 109 4.27 5.17 5.37
CA ALA A 109 3.97 4.01 6.21
C ALA A 109 3.16 2.96 5.43
N VAL A 110 2.24 3.37 4.56
CA VAL A 110 1.53 2.48 3.63
C VAL A 110 2.51 1.82 2.67
N GLU A 111 3.35 2.60 1.96
CA GLU A 111 4.33 2.08 0.99
C GLU A 111 5.26 1.03 1.62
N HIS A 112 5.81 1.31 2.80
CA HIS A 112 6.70 0.37 3.49
C HIS A 112 5.99 -0.91 3.93
N TYR A 113 4.72 -0.83 4.31
CA TYR A 113 3.91 -2.01 4.55
C TYR A 113 3.75 -2.85 3.27
N GLU A 114 3.41 -2.22 2.14
CA GLU A 114 3.21 -2.88 0.85
C GLU A 114 4.52 -3.46 0.32
N ILE A 115 5.63 -2.72 0.34
CA ILE A 115 6.96 -3.20 -0.04
C ILE A 115 7.30 -4.49 0.74
N SER A 116 7.08 -4.51 2.05
CA SER A 116 7.30 -5.69 2.87
C SER A 116 6.42 -6.86 2.44
N ARG A 117 5.13 -6.64 2.18
CA ARG A 117 4.18 -7.71 1.81
C ARG A 117 4.40 -8.22 0.41
N TYR A 118 4.59 -7.36 -0.57
CA TYR A 118 4.85 -7.78 -1.96
C TYR A 118 6.21 -8.48 -2.10
N GLY A 119 7.25 -8.01 -1.44
CA GLY A 119 8.55 -8.69 -1.40
C GLY A 119 8.45 -10.10 -0.81
N THR A 120 7.68 -10.26 0.27
CA THR A 120 7.42 -11.56 0.89
C THR A 120 6.61 -12.49 -0.02
N LEU A 121 5.49 -11.99 -0.57
CA LEU A 121 4.63 -12.77 -1.47
C LEU A 121 5.38 -13.20 -2.74
N ARG A 122 6.17 -12.31 -3.33
CA ARG A 122 7.00 -12.62 -4.49
C ARG A 122 7.95 -13.78 -4.20
N THR A 123 8.66 -13.72 -3.07
CA THR A 123 9.61 -14.76 -2.67
C THR A 123 8.91 -16.10 -2.40
N TRP A 124 7.75 -16.08 -1.74
CA TRP A 124 6.98 -17.30 -1.51
C TRP A 124 6.37 -17.87 -2.80
N ALA A 125 5.94 -17.01 -3.73
CA ALA A 125 5.48 -17.46 -5.05
C ALA A 125 6.61 -18.20 -5.81
N GLU A 126 7.84 -17.70 -5.73
CA GLU A 126 9.03 -18.36 -6.31
C GLU A 126 9.26 -19.73 -5.69
N GLU A 127 9.28 -19.85 -4.36
CA GLU A 127 9.43 -21.11 -3.63
C GLU A 127 8.32 -22.14 -3.95
N LEU A 128 7.09 -21.66 -4.17
CA LEU A 128 5.94 -22.48 -4.51
C LEU A 128 5.84 -22.81 -6.02
N GLY A 129 6.73 -22.27 -6.86
CA GLY A 129 6.76 -22.51 -8.30
C GLY A 129 5.70 -21.75 -9.10
N HIS A 130 5.08 -20.70 -8.53
CA HIS A 130 4.10 -19.83 -9.20
C HIS A 130 4.80 -18.75 -10.03
N THR A 131 5.56 -19.13 -11.04
CA THR A 131 6.43 -18.24 -11.83
C THR A 131 5.69 -17.02 -12.41
N ASP A 132 4.48 -17.22 -12.92
CA ASP A 132 3.69 -16.12 -13.49
C ASP A 132 3.27 -15.11 -12.40
N ALA A 133 2.97 -15.59 -11.19
CA ALA A 133 2.66 -14.73 -10.05
C ALA A 133 3.88 -13.90 -9.59
N VAL A 134 5.09 -14.45 -9.68
CA VAL A 134 6.34 -13.73 -9.36
C VAL A 134 6.45 -12.44 -10.17
N SER A 135 6.20 -12.51 -11.48
CA SER A 135 6.31 -11.35 -12.36
C SER A 135 5.29 -10.27 -12.02
N LEU A 136 4.04 -10.64 -11.74
CA LEU A 136 2.97 -9.71 -11.36
C LEU A 136 3.25 -9.04 -10.02
N LEU A 137 3.72 -9.80 -9.04
CA LEU A 137 4.05 -9.29 -7.70
C LEU A 137 5.30 -8.39 -7.73
N GLN A 138 6.28 -8.69 -8.60
CA GLN A 138 7.46 -7.85 -8.78
C GLN A 138 7.09 -6.50 -9.41
N GLU A 139 6.20 -6.48 -10.40
CA GLU A 139 5.74 -5.24 -11.04
C GLU A 139 5.12 -4.28 -10.02
N THR A 140 4.26 -4.80 -9.13
CA THR A 140 3.71 -3.99 -8.04
C THR A 140 4.79 -3.54 -7.06
N LEU A 141 5.71 -4.41 -6.65
CA LEU A 141 6.80 -4.05 -5.75
C LEU A 141 7.64 -2.90 -6.32
N ASP A 142 7.94 -2.92 -7.61
CA ASP A 142 8.70 -1.86 -8.27
C ASP A 142 7.94 -0.52 -8.27
N GLU A 143 6.61 -0.54 -8.43
CA GLU A 143 5.74 0.64 -8.33
C GLU A 143 5.75 1.24 -6.91
N GLU A 144 5.63 0.39 -5.86
CA GLU A 144 5.64 0.85 -4.46
C GLU A 144 7.00 1.47 -4.07
N GLU A 145 8.10 0.85 -4.49
CA GLU A 145 9.44 1.41 -4.27
C GLU A 145 9.62 2.76 -4.97
N ALA A 146 9.09 2.90 -6.20
CA ALA A 146 9.15 4.16 -6.93
C ALA A 146 8.29 5.25 -6.28
N THR A 147 7.11 4.90 -5.75
CA THR A 147 6.22 5.82 -5.04
C THR A 147 6.85 6.30 -3.74
N ASP A 148 7.44 5.40 -2.94
CA ASP A 148 8.15 5.78 -1.71
C ASP A 148 9.31 6.75 -1.98
N GLN A 149 10.09 6.50 -3.04
CA GLN A 149 11.17 7.40 -3.46
C GLN A 149 10.64 8.78 -3.90
N ALA A 150 9.53 8.82 -4.63
CA ALA A 150 8.90 10.06 -5.07
C ALA A 150 8.38 10.87 -3.87
N LEU A 151 7.74 10.22 -2.90
CA LEU A 151 7.31 10.85 -1.65
C LEU A 151 8.48 11.41 -0.85
N THR A 152 9.57 10.66 -0.72
CA THR A 152 10.81 11.16 -0.07
C THR A 152 11.35 12.41 -0.75
N LYS A 153 11.32 12.47 -2.08
CA LYS A 153 11.76 13.65 -2.83
C LYS A 153 10.87 14.85 -2.54
N ILE A 154 9.55 14.69 -2.56
CA ILE A 154 8.58 15.76 -2.26
C ILE A 154 8.77 16.26 -0.82
N ALA A 155 8.97 15.36 0.16
CA ALA A 155 9.22 15.71 1.54
C ALA A 155 10.43 16.65 1.70
N LYS A 156 11.54 16.31 1.03
CA LYS A 156 12.81 17.04 1.14
C LYS A 156 12.84 18.34 0.34
N SER A 157 12.11 18.44 -0.76
CA SER A 157 12.15 19.61 -1.65
C SER A 157 11.17 20.72 -1.28
N ALA A 158 10.08 20.41 -0.58
CA ALA A 158 9.02 21.37 -0.32
C ALA A 158 8.34 21.14 1.04
N VAL A 159 7.63 20.06 1.21
CA VAL A 159 6.62 19.84 2.26
C VAL A 159 7.18 20.01 3.69
N ASN A 160 8.33 19.43 3.99
CA ASN A 160 8.93 19.54 5.34
C ASN A 160 9.45 20.94 5.62
N GLN A 161 9.97 21.66 4.62
CA GLN A 161 10.44 23.03 4.76
C GLN A 161 9.28 24.00 4.96
N GLU A 162 8.15 23.81 4.25
CA GLU A 162 6.95 24.59 4.44
C GLU A 162 6.34 24.38 5.84
N ALA A 163 6.40 23.15 6.37
CA ALA A 163 5.95 22.83 7.72
C ALA A 163 6.81 23.45 8.81
N GLU A 164 8.14 23.54 8.62
CA GLU A 164 9.08 24.14 9.59
C GLU A 164 8.99 25.67 9.60
N ALA A 165 8.75 26.29 8.45
CA ALA A 165 8.74 27.74 8.30
C ALA A 165 7.52 28.45 8.91
N ALA A 166 6.55 27.71 9.42
CA ALA A 166 5.29 28.20 9.97
C ALA A 166 5.28 28.24 11.50
#